data_abd9bb2657aa83fdecc72ff0c55d5a69
#
_entry.id   abd9bb2657aa83fdecc72ff0c55d5a69
#
_cell.length_a   1.000
_cell.length_b   1.000
_cell.length_c   1.000
_cell.angle_alpha   90.00
_cell.angle_beta   90.00
_cell.angle_gamma   90.00
#
_symmetry.space_group_name_H-M   'P 1'
#
loop_
_entity.id
_entity.type
_entity.pdbx_description
1 polymer ?
#
loop_
_entity_poly.entity_id
_entity_poly.type
_entity_poly.pdbx_seq_one_letter_code
_entity_poly.pdbx_strand_id
1 'polypeptide(L)'
;MLSEVKSWADSATRRFAEDGKSKFRGLDVEAAEDLLAALHAAAALSDLSPLKSVGLHKLTGDRKGQWAMTVNGPWRICFRFEGGHAWDVEIVDYH
;
A
#
# COMPACT_ATOMS: atom_id res chain seq x y z
N MET A 1 -10.94 16.08 -8.34
CA MET A 1 -9.54 15.74 -8.15
C MET A 1 -9.38 14.43 -7.39
N LEU A 2 -8.46 13.60 -7.82
CA LEU A 2 -8.24 12.32 -7.19
C LEU A 2 -7.59 12.49 -5.82
N SER A 3 -7.96 11.63 -4.89
CA SER A 3 -7.19 11.47 -3.67
C SER A 3 -5.82 10.97 -4.05
N GLU A 4 -4.85 11.13 -3.18
CA GLU A 4 -3.51 10.66 -3.48
C GLU A 4 -2.80 10.25 -2.21
N VAL A 5 -1.76 9.46 -2.38
CA VAL A 5 -0.89 9.10 -1.26
C VAL A 5 -0.19 10.35 -0.79
N LYS A 6 -0.27 10.62 0.50
CA LYS A 6 0.28 11.85 1.08
C LYS A 6 1.71 11.70 1.55
N SER A 7 2.12 10.51 1.92
CA SER A 7 3.50 10.28 2.34
C SER A 7 3.91 8.84 2.14
N TRP A 8 5.21 8.63 2.02
CA TRP A 8 5.84 7.32 1.88
C TRP A 8 6.69 7.07 3.13
N ALA A 9 6.65 5.84 3.61
CA ALA A 9 7.42 5.50 4.82
C ALA A 9 8.92 5.43 4.55
N ASP A 10 9.31 5.08 3.32
CA ASP A 10 10.72 5.02 2.97
C ASP A 10 10.94 5.40 1.50
N SER A 11 12.23 5.62 1.17
CA SER A 11 12.59 6.04 -0.18
C SER A 11 12.48 4.92 -1.20
N ALA A 12 12.61 3.66 -0.80
CA ALA A 12 12.51 2.54 -1.71
C ALA A 12 11.08 2.41 -2.26
N THR A 13 10.08 2.57 -1.39
CA THR A 13 8.68 2.54 -1.81
C THR A 13 8.36 3.73 -2.71
N ARG A 14 8.84 4.92 -2.32
CA ARG A 14 8.61 6.13 -3.12
C ARG A 14 9.21 5.99 -4.52
N ARG A 15 10.44 5.51 -4.62
CA ARG A 15 11.10 5.32 -5.92
C ARG A 15 10.35 4.32 -6.79
N PHE A 16 9.87 3.26 -6.19
CA PHE A 16 9.06 2.30 -6.93
C PHE A 16 7.80 2.97 -7.50
N ALA A 17 7.12 3.74 -6.67
CA ALA A 17 5.88 4.40 -7.07
C ALA A 17 6.10 5.46 -8.14
N GLU A 18 7.17 6.24 -8.02
CA GLU A 18 7.43 7.36 -8.93
C GLU A 18 8.16 6.95 -10.20
N ASP A 19 9.12 6.04 -10.08
CA ASP A 19 10.04 5.71 -11.17
C ASP A 19 9.85 4.29 -11.71
N GLY A 20 9.06 3.47 -11.04
CA GLY A 20 8.88 2.07 -11.41
C GLY A 20 10.08 1.19 -11.10
N LYS A 21 11.06 1.71 -10.36
CA LYS A 21 12.27 0.97 -10.04
C LYS A 21 12.07 0.16 -8.76
N SER A 22 12.21 -1.15 -8.86
CA SER A 22 12.00 -2.05 -7.72
C SER A 22 13.30 -2.65 -7.22
N LYS A 23 13.50 -2.55 -5.91
CA LYS A 23 14.55 -3.29 -5.20
C LYS A 23 13.94 -4.47 -4.44
N PHE A 24 12.66 -4.70 -4.64
CA PHE A 24 11.90 -5.70 -3.89
C PHE A 24 11.96 -7.04 -4.62
N ARG A 25 12.86 -7.90 -4.18
CA ARG A 25 13.07 -9.19 -4.84
C ARG A 25 11.83 -10.08 -4.68
N GLY A 26 11.34 -10.59 -5.80
CA GLY A 26 10.18 -11.47 -5.79
C GLY A 26 8.83 -10.76 -5.72
N LEU A 27 8.83 -9.43 -5.68
CA LEU A 27 7.59 -8.66 -5.69
C LEU A 27 6.93 -8.74 -7.07
N ASP A 28 5.63 -8.99 -7.08
CA ASP A 28 4.83 -8.86 -8.30
C ASP A 28 4.63 -7.37 -8.59
N VAL A 29 5.46 -6.83 -9.46
CA VAL A 29 5.50 -5.39 -9.74
C VAL A 29 4.17 -4.88 -10.27
N GLU A 30 3.56 -5.61 -11.20
CA GLU A 30 2.30 -5.18 -11.79
C GLU A 30 1.19 -5.14 -10.76
N ALA A 31 1.10 -6.15 -9.90
CA ALA A 31 0.12 -6.18 -8.84
C ALA A 31 0.34 -5.04 -7.85
N ALA A 32 1.60 -4.77 -7.51
CA ALA A 32 1.92 -3.67 -6.59
C ALA A 32 1.54 -2.32 -7.19
N GLU A 33 1.80 -2.12 -8.47
CA GLU A 33 1.44 -0.87 -9.15
C GLU A 33 -0.07 -0.68 -9.17
N ASP A 34 -0.82 -1.75 -9.41
CA ASP A 34 -2.29 -1.68 -9.41
C ASP A 34 -2.83 -1.31 -8.03
N LEU A 35 -2.24 -1.87 -6.97
CA LEU A 35 -2.68 -1.56 -5.60
C LEU A 35 -2.32 -0.13 -5.20
N LEU A 36 -1.15 0.36 -5.61
CA LEU A 36 -0.78 1.74 -5.34
C LEU A 36 -1.69 2.71 -6.09
N ALA A 37 -2.07 2.38 -7.32
CA ALA A 37 -3.02 3.18 -8.08
C ALA A 37 -4.38 3.23 -7.37
N ALA A 38 -4.81 2.09 -6.81
CA ALA A 38 -6.06 2.04 -6.04
C ALA A 38 -5.99 2.94 -4.80
N LEU A 39 -4.85 2.95 -4.11
CA LEU A 39 -4.65 3.83 -2.96
C LEU A 39 -4.71 5.30 -3.35
N HIS A 40 -4.09 5.66 -4.47
CA HIS A 40 -4.14 7.05 -4.95
C HIS A 40 -5.57 7.50 -5.22
N ALA A 41 -6.40 6.60 -5.72
CA ALA A 41 -7.77 6.91 -6.13
C ALA A 41 -8.77 6.81 -4.97
N ALA A 42 -8.43 6.10 -3.90
CA ALA A 42 -9.37 5.82 -2.83
C ALA A 42 -9.67 7.06 -2.00
N ALA A 43 -10.95 7.35 -1.79
CA ALA A 43 -11.40 8.42 -0.91
C ALA A 43 -11.77 7.88 0.47
N ALA A 44 -11.96 6.57 0.58
CA ALA A 44 -12.30 5.88 1.83
C ALA A 44 -11.77 4.46 1.79
N LEU A 45 -11.56 3.87 2.97
CA LEU A 45 -11.11 2.47 3.05
C LEU A 45 -12.08 1.52 2.35
N SER A 46 -13.37 1.84 2.35
CA SER A 46 -14.37 1.03 1.67
C SER A 46 -14.14 0.93 0.17
N ASP A 47 -13.41 1.88 -0.42
CA ASP A 47 -13.08 1.83 -1.84
C ASP A 47 -12.08 0.71 -2.13
N LEU A 48 -11.34 0.26 -1.12
CA LEU A 48 -10.36 -0.81 -1.24
C LEU A 48 -10.95 -2.18 -0.93
N SER A 49 -12.04 -2.23 -0.16
CA SER A 49 -12.62 -3.50 0.29
C SER A 49 -13.15 -4.39 -0.84
N PRO A 50 -13.63 -3.86 -1.98
CA PRO A 50 -14.04 -4.72 -3.08
C PRO A 50 -12.90 -5.51 -3.71
N LEU A 51 -11.65 -5.13 -3.44
CA LEU A 51 -10.48 -5.84 -3.94
C LEU A 51 -10.23 -7.06 -3.07
N LYS A 52 -11.08 -8.06 -3.22
CA LYS A 52 -11.09 -9.24 -2.33
C LYS A 52 -9.76 -9.97 -2.26
N SER A 53 -9.01 -9.97 -3.34
CA SER A 53 -7.74 -10.70 -3.40
C SER A 53 -6.63 -10.05 -2.58
N VAL A 54 -6.82 -8.81 -2.13
CA VAL A 54 -5.74 -8.10 -1.44
C VAL A 54 -5.75 -8.32 0.08
N GLY A 55 -6.81 -8.91 0.62
CA GLY A 55 -6.86 -9.22 2.05
C GLY A 55 -6.68 -8.01 2.94
N LEU A 56 -7.36 -6.90 2.63
CA LEU A 56 -7.26 -5.69 3.44
C LEU A 56 -7.59 -5.99 4.90
N HIS A 57 -6.66 -5.69 5.81
CA HIS A 57 -6.89 -5.90 7.22
C HIS A 57 -6.12 -4.90 8.07
N LYS A 58 -6.63 -4.67 9.28
CA LYS A 58 -6.05 -3.74 10.24
C LYS A 58 -4.92 -4.42 11.00
N LEU A 59 -3.83 -3.70 11.19
CA LEU A 59 -2.66 -4.23 11.89
C LEU A 59 -2.69 -3.90 13.37
N THR A 60 -1.95 -4.70 14.15
CA THR A 60 -1.84 -4.54 15.59
C THR A 60 -0.34 -4.49 15.96
N GLY A 61 -0.05 -4.40 17.27
CA GLY A 61 1.33 -4.36 17.74
C GLY A 61 2.03 -3.09 17.32
N ASP A 62 3.25 -3.24 16.82
CA ASP A 62 4.09 -2.10 16.44
C ASP A 62 3.51 -1.29 15.28
N ARG A 63 2.60 -1.88 14.51
CA ARG A 63 1.97 -1.20 13.39
C ARG A 63 0.52 -0.82 13.66
N LYS A 64 0.15 -0.72 14.94
CA LYS A 64 -1.20 -0.32 15.34
C LYS A 64 -1.57 1.00 14.67
N GLY A 65 -2.76 1.03 14.10
CA GLY A 65 -3.24 2.21 13.35
C GLY A 65 -2.96 2.12 11.87
N GLN A 66 -2.30 1.06 11.42
CA GLN A 66 -2.04 0.84 10.00
C GLN A 66 -2.93 -0.26 9.44
N TRP A 67 -3.02 -0.28 8.12
CA TRP A 67 -3.72 -1.30 7.36
C TRP A 67 -2.73 -1.98 6.42
N ALA A 68 -3.02 -3.19 6.00
CA ALA A 68 -2.18 -3.91 5.07
C ALA A 68 -3.01 -4.52 3.95
N MET A 69 -2.41 -4.55 2.77
CA MET A 69 -2.94 -5.26 1.61
C MET A 69 -1.88 -6.24 1.14
N THR A 70 -2.32 -7.44 0.76
CA THR A 70 -1.42 -8.45 0.22
C THR A 70 -1.11 -8.16 -1.24
N VAL A 71 0.17 -8.18 -1.61
CA VAL A 71 0.57 -8.11 -3.02
C VAL A 71 0.75 -9.53 -3.55
N ASN A 72 1.78 -10.22 -3.07
CA ASN A 72 2.05 -11.62 -3.41
C ASN A 72 3.05 -12.18 -2.40
N GLY A 73 2.96 -13.48 -2.12
CA GLY A 73 3.86 -14.12 -1.17
C GLY A 73 3.94 -13.36 0.15
N PRO A 74 5.16 -13.03 0.63
CA PRO A 74 5.29 -12.26 1.87
C PRO A 74 5.10 -10.76 1.68
N TRP A 75 4.97 -10.29 0.43
CA TRP A 75 4.94 -8.85 0.17
C TRP A 75 3.58 -8.25 0.51
N ARG A 76 3.63 -7.14 1.27
CA ARG A 76 2.45 -6.39 1.72
C ARG A 76 2.67 -4.92 1.46
N ILE A 77 1.57 -4.18 1.28
CA ILE A 77 1.60 -2.72 1.29
C ILE A 77 0.91 -2.30 2.58
N CYS A 78 1.66 -1.63 3.45
CA CYS A 78 1.15 -1.13 4.73
C CYS A 78 0.97 0.37 4.64
N PHE A 79 -0.06 0.90 5.31
CA PHE A 79 -0.37 2.32 5.23
C PHE A 79 -1.30 2.74 6.36
N ARG A 80 -1.33 4.03 6.63
CA ARG A 80 -2.35 4.64 7.48
C ARG A 80 -3.36 5.30 6.56
N PHE A 81 -4.61 5.36 6.98
CA PHE A 81 -5.65 6.01 6.17
C PHE A 81 -6.39 7.02 7.03
N GLU A 82 -6.22 8.30 6.73
CA GLU A 82 -6.80 9.39 7.53
C GLU A 82 -7.20 10.52 6.60
N GLY A 83 -8.33 11.15 6.90
CA GLY A 83 -8.80 12.28 6.14
C GLY A 83 -9.05 12.00 4.67
N GLY A 84 -9.35 10.76 4.33
CA GLY A 84 -9.60 10.38 2.95
C GLY A 84 -8.33 10.13 2.14
N HIS A 85 -7.18 9.99 2.79
CA HIS A 85 -5.89 9.81 2.13
C HIS A 85 -5.06 8.73 2.79
N ALA A 86 -4.16 8.13 2.01
CA ALA A 86 -3.19 7.16 2.51
C ALA A 86 -1.90 7.88 2.91
N TRP A 87 -1.35 7.47 4.06
CA TRP A 87 -0.14 8.05 4.65
C TRP A 87 0.84 6.95 4.99
N ASP A 88 2.12 7.27 4.97
CA ASP A 88 3.21 6.36 5.40
C ASP A 88 3.15 5.02 4.66
N VAL A 89 2.93 5.09 3.36
CA VAL A 89 2.80 3.89 2.53
C VAL A 89 4.15 3.20 2.40
N GLU A 90 4.15 1.90 2.66
CA GLU A 90 5.38 1.11 2.67
C GLU A 90 5.16 -0.26 2.06
N ILE A 91 6.06 -0.67 1.17
CA ILE A 91 6.09 -2.03 0.66
C ILE A 91 7.03 -2.82 1.58
N VAL A 92 6.50 -3.86 2.22
CA VAL A 92 7.28 -4.64 3.19
C VAL A 92 7.20 -6.14 2.90
N ASP A 93 8.27 -6.81 3.27
CA ASP A 93 8.35 -8.28 3.28
C ASP A 93 7.89 -8.71 4.67
N TYR A 94 6.68 -9.21 4.75
CA TYR A 94 5.99 -9.46 6.01
C TYR A 94 5.96 -10.96 6.30
N HIS A 95 6.89 -11.39 7.11
CA HIS A 95 6.96 -12.79 7.54
C HIS A 95 6.22 -13.01 8.83
#